data_dcc53700b2c393d19c15e0c3c1c61aa5
#
_entry.id   dcc53700b2c393d19c15e0c3c1c61aa5
#
_cell.length_a   1.000
_cell.length_b   1.000
_cell.length_c   1.000
_cell.angle_alpha   90.00
_cell.angle_beta   90.00
_cell.angle_gamma   90.00
#
_symmetry.space_group_name_H-M   'P 1'
#
loop_
_entity.id
_entity.type
_entity.pdbx_description
1 polymer ?
#
loop_
_entity_poly.entity_id
_entity_poly.type
_entity_poly.pdbx_seq_one_letter_code
_entity_poly.pdbx_strand_id
1 'polypeptide(L)'
;MRNKILSIVLMFVLFMGLLYYGGNSKVYAAELPNVVKSARITDTEGNPLTGPIGAWQAFRITADYELPNNQVHAGDTTTIELPQGFDRAAPFNFEIKAGDNTVATGKSIVTADNRHQIILTYTDYAETHSEIKGSFYFNIQINNATQTQTGNIPVTLVSSGENVSAGTVQYNPQQVEGVPLIKAGWMDSADKTIGHYKINVNQKNEEMKDAVLEDTLLTPGMN
;
A
#
# COMPACT_ATOMS: atom_id res chain seq x y z
N MET A 1 -61.74 33.51 -12.46
CA MET A 1 -61.44 32.19 -11.93
C MET A 1 -60.43 31.42 -12.78
N ARG A 2 -60.52 31.47 -14.12
CA ARG A 2 -59.64 30.70 -15.05
C ARG A 2 -58.15 30.99 -14.89
N ASN A 3 -57.74 32.23 -14.64
CA ASN A 3 -56.32 32.62 -14.47
C ASN A 3 -55.73 32.18 -13.13
N LYS A 4 -56.55 32.08 -12.06
CA LYS A 4 -56.07 31.60 -10.75
C LYS A 4 -55.83 30.10 -10.72
N ILE A 5 -56.68 29.32 -11.47
CA ILE A 5 -56.51 27.89 -11.60
C ILE A 5 -55.25 27.56 -12.42
N LEU A 6 -55.00 28.34 -13.49
CA LEU A 6 -53.81 28.15 -14.33
C LEU A 6 -52.51 28.40 -13.54
N SER A 7 -52.51 29.43 -12.66
CA SER A 7 -51.36 29.76 -11.79
C SER A 7 -51.08 28.66 -10.75
N ILE A 8 -52.14 28.07 -10.17
CA ILE A 8 -52.01 26.98 -9.20
C ILE A 8 -51.46 25.71 -9.88
N VAL A 9 -51.94 25.37 -11.08
CA VAL A 9 -51.48 24.23 -11.85
C VAL A 9 -50.01 24.40 -12.26
N LEU A 10 -49.62 25.62 -12.70
CA LEU A 10 -48.24 25.93 -13.06
C LEU A 10 -47.29 25.81 -11.85
N MET A 11 -47.73 26.28 -10.67
CA MET A 11 -46.98 26.18 -9.43
C MET A 11 -46.80 24.72 -8.97
N PHE A 12 -47.82 23.87 -9.17
CA PHE A 12 -47.78 22.47 -8.83
C PHE A 12 -46.84 21.65 -9.76
N VAL A 13 -46.83 21.98 -11.06
CA VAL A 13 -45.93 21.40 -12.04
C VAL A 13 -44.48 21.78 -11.76
N LEU A 14 -44.22 23.03 -11.37
CA LEU A 14 -42.90 23.52 -10.96
C LEU A 14 -42.44 22.81 -9.67
N PHE A 15 -43.33 22.60 -8.70
CA PHE A 15 -43.01 21.88 -7.45
C PHE A 15 -42.78 20.39 -7.68
N MET A 16 -43.57 19.74 -8.56
CA MET A 16 -43.30 18.35 -8.98
C MET A 16 -42.00 18.20 -9.77
N GLY A 17 -41.64 19.20 -10.60
CA GLY A 17 -40.36 19.21 -11.32
C GLY A 17 -39.14 19.27 -10.38
N LEU A 18 -39.27 19.99 -9.26
CA LEU A 18 -38.20 20.03 -8.24
C LEU A 18 -38.05 18.73 -7.43
N LEU A 19 -39.13 17.95 -7.29
CA LEU A 19 -39.07 16.63 -6.62
C LEU A 19 -38.50 15.51 -7.53
N TYR A 20 -38.56 15.70 -8.84
CA TYR A 20 -37.94 14.74 -9.80
C TYR A 20 -36.45 14.99 -10.06
N TYR A 21 -35.88 16.13 -9.61
CA TYR A 21 -34.46 16.41 -9.69
C TYR A 21 -33.65 15.89 -8.49
N GLY A 22 -34.21 14.99 -7.69
CA GLY A 22 -33.45 14.10 -6.80
C GLY A 22 -32.71 13.08 -7.65
N GLY A 23 -31.79 13.55 -8.48
CA GLY A 23 -30.90 12.67 -9.23
C GLY A 23 -30.15 11.81 -8.24
N ASN A 24 -30.23 10.50 -8.41
CA ASN A 24 -29.29 9.57 -7.79
C ASN A 24 -27.88 9.99 -8.24
N SER A 25 -27.27 10.91 -7.50
CA SER A 25 -25.86 11.18 -7.62
C SER A 25 -25.17 9.88 -7.28
N LYS A 26 -24.69 9.17 -8.28
CA LYS A 26 -23.75 8.07 -8.04
C LYS A 26 -22.56 8.75 -7.38
N VAL A 27 -22.43 8.60 -6.08
CA VAL A 27 -21.21 8.97 -5.38
C VAL A 27 -20.16 8.01 -5.90
N TYR A 28 -19.31 8.50 -6.79
CA TYR A 28 -18.11 7.77 -7.18
C TYR A 28 -17.13 7.89 -6.02
N ALA A 29 -16.47 6.78 -5.70
CA ALA A 29 -15.36 6.77 -4.75
C ALA A 29 -14.35 7.86 -5.14
N ALA A 30 -14.09 8.77 -4.22
CA ALA A 30 -13.14 9.86 -4.43
C ALA A 30 -11.73 9.43 -4.03
N GLU A 31 -10.73 9.98 -4.72
CA GLU A 31 -9.34 9.87 -4.30
C GLU A 31 -9.07 10.99 -3.29
N LEU A 32 -8.72 10.64 -2.05
CA LEU A 32 -8.48 11.59 -0.97
C LEU A 32 -7.01 12.01 -0.94
N PRO A 33 -6.69 13.27 -1.21
CA PRO A 33 -5.34 13.81 -1.07
C PRO A 33 -5.01 14.08 0.40
N ASN A 34 -3.73 14.31 0.67
CA ASN A 34 -3.24 14.82 1.95
C ASN A 34 -3.58 13.95 3.17
N VAL A 35 -3.79 12.65 2.96
CA VAL A 35 -4.07 11.72 4.06
C VAL A 35 -2.79 11.31 4.78
N VAL A 36 -1.74 10.94 4.05
CA VAL A 36 -0.44 10.60 4.64
C VAL A 36 0.29 11.87 5.02
N LYS A 37 0.51 12.08 6.32
CA LYS A 37 1.10 13.31 6.88
C LYS A 37 2.61 13.24 6.99
N SER A 38 3.13 12.07 7.33
CA SER A 38 4.57 11.83 7.45
C SER A 38 4.88 10.36 7.17
N ALA A 39 6.13 10.09 6.86
CA ALA A 39 6.63 8.73 6.75
C ALA A 39 8.04 8.63 7.35
N ARG A 40 8.44 7.45 7.79
CA ARG A 40 9.78 7.16 8.31
C ARG A 40 10.23 5.76 7.94
N ILE A 41 11.55 5.60 7.87
CA ILE A 41 12.21 4.34 7.57
C ILE A 41 12.69 3.70 8.86
N THR A 42 12.49 2.39 8.99
CA THR A 42 12.98 1.56 10.09
C THR A 42 13.43 0.19 9.57
N ASP A 43 14.03 -0.61 10.44
CA ASP A 43 14.16 -2.05 10.19
C ASP A 43 12.77 -2.73 10.19
N THR A 44 12.70 -4.02 9.91
CA THR A 44 11.44 -4.78 9.83
C THR A 44 10.74 -4.90 11.18
N GLU A 45 11.43 -4.70 12.28
CA GLU A 45 10.91 -4.72 13.65
C GLU A 45 10.41 -3.33 14.10
N GLY A 46 10.77 -2.26 13.39
CA GLY A 46 10.37 -0.88 13.70
C GLY A 46 11.44 -0.06 14.43
N ASN A 47 12.67 -0.57 14.55
CA ASN A 47 13.79 0.15 15.13
C ASN A 47 14.51 1.01 14.07
N PRO A 48 15.26 2.04 14.46
CA PRO A 48 16.10 2.79 13.55
C PRO A 48 17.08 1.88 12.79
N LEU A 49 17.30 2.15 11.51
CA LEU A 49 18.34 1.45 10.76
C LEU A 49 19.72 1.74 11.36
N THR A 50 20.46 0.69 11.62
CA THR A 50 21.82 0.77 12.22
C THR A 50 22.95 0.72 11.20
N GLY A 51 22.61 0.51 9.91
CA GLY A 51 23.59 0.38 8.83
C GLY A 51 22.95 0.42 7.45
N PRO A 52 23.77 0.22 6.42
CA PRO A 52 23.29 0.15 5.05
C PRO A 52 22.32 -1.02 4.83
N ILE A 53 21.37 -0.84 3.89
CA ILE A 53 20.50 -1.90 3.38
C ILE A 53 21.23 -2.64 2.27
N GLY A 54 21.26 -3.96 2.36
CA GLY A 54 21.84 -4.84 1.35
C GLY A 54 20.88 -5.17 0.20
N ALA A 55 21.40 -5.88 -0.79
CA ALA A 55 20.57 -6.42 -1.87
C ALA A 55 19.49 -7.35 -1.30
N TRP A 56 18.23 -7.16 -1.74
CA TRP A 56 17.08 -7.95 -1.32
C TRP A 56 16.70 -7.84 0.16
N GLN A 57 17.40 -7.02 0.92
CA GLN A 57 17.06 -6.79 2.31
C GLN A 57 15.80 -5.94 2.40
N ALA A 58 14.83 -6.44 3.15
CA ALA A 58 13.60 -5.71 3.43
C ALA A 58 13.84 -4.67 4.53
N PHE A 59 13.16 -3.55 4.43
CA PHE A 59 13.04 -2.55 5.49
C PHE A 59 11.60 -2.03 5.52
N ARG A 60 11.25 -1.37 6.60
CA ARG A 60 9.89 -0.90 6.83
C ARG A 60 9.76 0.58 6.56
N ILE A 61 8.66 0.95 5.90
CA ILE A 61 8.10 2.30 5.91
C ILE A 61 6.95 2.33 6.89
N THR A 62 6.99 3.22 7.86
CA THR A 62 5.85 3.56 8.70
C THR A 62 5.33 4.91 8.27
N ALA A 63 4.04 4.98 7.95
CA ALA A 63 3.35 6.18 7.52
C ALA A 63 2.35 6.60 8.59
N ASP A 64 2.35 7.87 8.96
CA ASP A 64 1.35 8.45 9.85
C ASP A 64 0.27 9.10 8.99
N TYR A 65 -0.99 8.88 9.32
CA TYR A 65 -2.13 9.35 8.56
C TYR A 65 -3.14 10.09 9.43
N GLU A 66 -3.88 10.99 8.78
CA GLU A 66 -5.01 11.70 9.36
C GLU A 66 -6.07 11.90 8.29
N LEU A 67 -7.30 11.50 8.57
CA LEU A 67 -8.42 11.66 7.66
C LEU A 67 -9.06 13.04 7.80
N PRO A 68 -9.49 13.67 6.69
CA PRO A 68 -10.23 14.93 6.76
C PRO A 68 -11.59 14.71 7.41
N ASN A 69 -11.91 15.51 8.43
CA ASN A 69 -13.17 15.39 9.16
C ASN A 69 -14.39 15.63 8.27
N ASN A 70 -15.38 14.76 8.35
CA ASN A 70 -16.66 14.85 7.64
C ASN A 70 -16.56 14.96 6.10
N GLN A 71 -15.48 14.44 5.52
CA GLN A 71 -15.24 14.49 4.07
C GLN A 71 -14.96 13.10 3.47
N VAL A 72 -14.85 12.09 4.30
CA VAL A 72 -14.58 10.73 3.88
C VAL A 72 -15.89 9.99 3.69
N HIS A 73 -16.04 9.29 2.57
CA HIS A 73 -17.17 8.39 2.33
C HIS A 73 -16.67 6.94 2.21
N ALA A 74 -17.54 6.01 2.53
CA ALA A 74 -17.25 4.60 2.32
C ALA A 74 -16.95 4.31 0.86
N GLY A 75 -15.82 3.64 0.61
CA GLY A 75 -15.34 3.37 -0.74
C GLY A 75 -14.36 4.41 -1.29
N ASP A 76 -14.21 5.59 -0.68
CA ASP A 76 -13.15 6.54 -1.04
C ASP A 76 -11.78 5.89 -0.88
N THR A 77 -10.80 6.39 -1.61
CA THR A 77 -9.47 5.79 -1.67
C THR A 77 -8.36 6.79 -1.41
N THR A 78 -7.21 6.26 -1.02
CA THR A 78 -5.92 6.97 -1.06
C THR A 78 -4.90 6.05 -1.70
N THR A 79 -4.28 6.49 -2.77
CA THR A 79 -3.24 5.75 -3.48
C THR A 79 -1.86 6.22 -3.01
N ILE A 80 -1.02 5.28 -2.60
CA ILE A 80 0.37 5.53 -2.21
C ILE A 80 1.26 4.82 -3.20
N GLU A 81 2.03 5.56 -3.99
CA GLU A 81 3.02 5.02 -4.91
C GLU A 81 4.39 4.91 -4.22
N LEU A 82 5.05 3.79 -4.44
CA LEU A 82 6.44 3.61 -4.04
C LEU A 82 7.36 4.32 -5.06
N PRO A 83 8.50 4.85 -4.64
CA PRO A 83 9.45 5.46 -5.57
C PRO A 83 10.00 4.41 -6.54
N GLN A 84 10.43 4.86 -7.71
CA GLN A 84 11.11 3.98 -8.66
C GLN A 84 12.37 3.36 -8.02
N GLY A 85 12.63 2.09 -8.37
CA GLY A 85 13.74 1.35 -7.80
C GLY A 85 13.43 0.67 -6.46
N PHE A 86 12.19 0.75 -6.02
CA PHE A 86 11.73 0.02 -4.84
C PHE A 86 10.61 -0.94 -5.20
N ASP A 87 10.69 -2.14 -4.64
CA ASP A 87 9.66 -3.16 -4.78
C ASP A 87 9.00 -3.42 -3.43
N ARG A 88 7.76 -3.87 -3.44
CA ARG A 88 7.19 -4.51 -2.26
C ARG A 88 7.92 -5.83 -2.01
N ALA A 89 8.18 -6.17 -0.75
CA ALA A 89 8.83 -7.44 -0.41
C ALA A 89 7.97 -8.65 -0.83
N ALA A 90 6.64 -8.53 -0.74
CA ALA A 90 5.64 -9.50 -1.19
C ALA A 90 4.29 -8.80 -1.43
N PRO A 91 3.35 -9.39 -2.20
CA PRO A 91 1.96 -8.91 -2.23
C PRO A 91 1.34 -8.99 -0.83
N PHE A 92 0.63 -7.96 -0.42
CA PHE A 92 -0.02 -7.93 0.89
C PHE A 92 -1.37 -7.22 0.85
N ASN A 93 -2.23 -7.65 1.75
CA ASN A 93 -3.45 -6.95 2.13
C ASN A 93 -3.41 -6.77 3.65
N PHE A 94 -3.96 -5.67 4.15
CA PHE A 94 -4.00 -5.37 5.57
C PHE A 94 -5.24 -4.53 5.92
N GLU A 95 -5.52 -4.41 7.19
CA GLU A 95 -6.56 -3.54 7.72
C GLU A 95 -5.95 -2.47 8.61
N ILE A 96 -6.42 -1.25 8.47
CA ILE A 96 -6.16 -0.16 9.41
C ILE A 96 -7.32 -0.14 10.39
N LYS A 97 -7.04 -0.28 11.68
CA LYS A 97 -8.05 -0.40 12.73
C LYS A 97 -8.01 0.74 13.73
N ALA A 98 -9.18 1.10 14.25
CA ALA A 98 -9.38 1.91 15.42
C ALA A 98 -10.13 1.04 16.46
N GLY A 99 -9.39 0.46 17.42
CA GLY A 99 -9.91 -0.61 18.27
C GLY A 99 -10.31 -1.83 17.44
N ASP A 100 -11.54 -2.28 17.57
CA ASP A 100 -12.08 -3.42 16.81
C ASP A 100 -12.65 -3.05 15.43
N ASN A 101 -12.74 -1.75 15.13
CA ASN A 101 -13.35 -1.27 13.89
C ASN A 101 -12.31 -1.09 12.79
N THR A 102 -12.62 -1.54 11.59
CA THR A 102 -11.79 -1.32 10.41
C THR A 102 -12.05 0.06 9.83
N VAL A 103 -11.04 0.91 9.82
CA VAL A 103 -11.05 2.26 9.22
C VAL A 103 -10.88 2.20 7.71
N ALA A 104 -9.90 1.40 7.27
CA ALA A 104 -9.60 1.19 5.86
C ALA A 104 -9.02 -0.21 5.62
N THR A 105 -9.20 -0.71 4.42
CA THR A 105 -8.47 -1.88 3.90
C THR A 105 -7.35 -1.41 2.98
N GLY A 106 -6.16 -1.98 3.12
CA GLY A 106 -5.02 -1.69 2.28
C GLY A 106 -4.70 -2.87 1.36
N LYS A 107 -4.41 -2.59 0.10
CA LYS A 107 -4.02 -3.60 -0.89
C LYS A 107 -2.81 -3.12 -1.69
N SER A 108 -1.77 -3.97 -1.78
CA SER A 108 -0.65 -3.69 -2.67
C SER A 108 -0.94 -4.20 -4.09
N ILE A 109 -0.66 -3.38 -5.09
CA ILE A 109 -0.78 -3.74 -6.51
C ILE A 109 0.51 -3.39 -7.26
N VAL A 110 0.66 -3.96 -8.45
CA VAL A 110 1.64 -3.54 -9.46
C VAL A 110 0.85 -3.11 -10.68
N THR A 111 1.08 -1.89 -11.13
CA THR A 111 0.44 -1.33 -12.31
C THR A 111 1.02 -1.91 -13.61
N ALA A 112 0.34 -1.69 -14.74
CA ALA A 112 0.80 -2.18 -16.04
C ALA A 112 2.17 -1.61 -16.46
N ASP A 113 2.52 -0.42 -15.99
CA ASP A 113 3.82 0.24 -16.17
C ASP A 113 4.84 -0.11 -15.06
N ASN A 114 4.58 -1.21 -14.34
CA ASN A 114 5.46 -1.77 -13.31
C ASN A 114 5.74 -0.83 -12.11
N ARG A 115 4.78 0.03 -11.77
CA ARG A 115 4.84 0.81 -10.54
C ARG A 115 4.16 0.08 -9.39
N HIS A 116 4.78 0.11 -8.23
CA HIS A 116 4.23 -0.48 -7.01
C HIS A 116 3.37 0.54 -6.29
N GLN A 117 2.12 0.18 -6.02
CA GLN A 117 1.16 1.03 -5.33
C GLN A 117 0.50 0.30 -4.17
N ILE A 118 0.10 1.07 -3.17
CA ILE A 118 -0.78 0.65 -2.07
C ILE A 118 -2.05 1.47 -2.18
N ILE A 119 -3.19 0.81 -2.29
CA ILE A 119 -4.50 1.46 -2.32
C ILE A 119 -5.15 1.24 -0.97
N LEU A 120 -5.44 2.31 -0.26
CA LEU A 120 -6.30 2.32 0.92
C LEU A 120 -7.72 2.56 0.46
N THR A 121 -8.67 1.75 0.94
CA THR A 121 -10.11 1.94 0.70
C THR A 121 -10.81 2.11 2.05
N TYR A 122 -11.51 3.23 2.23
CA TYR A 122 -12.14 3.59 3.50
C TYR A 122 -13.49 2.89 3.66
N THR A 123 -13.83 2.62 4.93
CA THR A 123 -15.05 1.91 5.32
C THR A 123 -16.14 2.88 5.82
N ASP A 124 -17.34 2.36 6.07
CA ASP A 124 -18.43 3.09 6.71
C ASP A 124 -18.02 3.66 8.09
N TYR A 125 -17.08 3.02 8.78
CA TYR A 125 -16.54 3.56 10.02
C TYR A 125 -15.85 4.90 9.80
N ALA A 126 -15.04 5.01 8.76
CA ALA A 126 -14.35 6.25 8.41
C ALA A 126 -15.32 7.37 7.97
N GLU A 127 -16.45 7.00 7.36
CA GLU A 127 -17.48 7.97 6.96
C GLU A 127 -18.23 8.56 8.15
N THR A 128 -18.48 7.73 9.18
CA THR A 128 -19.35 8.12 10.31
C THR A 128 -18.59 8.66 11.52
N HIS A 129 -17.25 8.65 11.50
CA HIS A 129 -16.39 9.10 12.60
C HIS A 129 -15.45 10.22 12.18
N SER A 130 -15.10 11.07 13.14
CA SER A 130 -14.18 12.20 12.96
C SER A 130 -12.89 11.98 13.76
N GLU A 131 -11.88 12.83 13.50
CA GLU A 131 -10.59 12.83 14.21
C GLU A 131 -9.82 11.51 14.09
N ILE A 132 -10.04 10.78 12.98
CA ILE A 132 -9.37 9.52 12.71
C ILE A 132 -7.94 9.79 12.27
N LYS A 133 -7.00 9.34 13.09
CA LYS A 133 -5.56 9.40 12.81
C LYS A 133 -4.84 8.20 13.41
N GLY A 134 -3.69 7.88 12.87
CA GLY A 134 -2.91 6.74 13.34
C GLY A 134 -1.70 6.51 12.47
N SER A 135 -1.17 5.31 12.52
CA SER A 135 -0.07 4.88 11.67
C SER A 135 -0.32 3.49 11.12
N PHE A 136 0.24 3.22 9.97
CA PHE A 136 0.34 1.89 9.38
C PHE A 136 1.75 1.69 8.83
N TYR A 137 2.09 0.45 8.53
CA TYR A 137 3.41 0.15 7.99
C TYR A 137 3.35 -0.94 6.93
N PHE A 138 4.37 -0.97 6.09
CA PHE A 138 4.58 -2.00 5.08
C PHE A 138 6.08 -2.19 4.83
N ASN A 139 6.46 -3.36 4.36
CA ASN A 139 7.84 -3.67 4.06
C ASN A 139 8.10 -3.56 2.57
N ILE A 140 9.21 -2.92 2.24
CA ILE A 140 9.73 -2.77 0.88
C ILE A 140 11.18 -3.22 0.84
N GLN A 141 11.69 -3.36 -0.36
CA GLN A 141 13.11 -3.66 -0.64
C GLN A 141 13.58 -2.83 -1.82
N ILE A 142 14.88 -2.66 -1.94
CA ILE A 142 15.47 -1.99 -3.10
C ILE A 142 15.55 -3.00 -4.24
N ASN A 143 15.06 -2.60 -5.43
CA ASN A 143 15.18 -3.41 -6.65
C ASN A 143 16.64 -3.36 -7.14
N ASN A 144 17.40 -4.39 -6.82
CA ASN A 144 18.81 -4.45 -7.19
C ASN A 144 19.06 -4.74 -8.68
N ALA A 145 18.04 -5.03 -9.47
CA ALA A 145 18.17 -5.09 -10.93
C ALA A 145 18.26 -3.68 -11.56
N THR A 146 17.65 -2.68 -10.89
CA THR A 146 17.67 -1.28 -11.34
C THR A 146 18.66 -0.43 -10.54
N GLN A 147 18.85 -0.74 -9.26
CA GLN A 147 19.74 -0.04 -8.36
C GLN A 147 20.96 -0.91 -8.03
N THR A 148 22.03 -0.75 -8.81
CA THR A 148 23.24 -1.60 -8.71
C THR A 148 24.40 -0.93 -7.97
N GLN A 149 24.30 0.39 -7.68
CA GLN A 149 25.37 1.17 -7.10
C GLN A 149 25.17 1.42 -5.61
N THR A 150 26.25 1.36 -4.85
CA THR A 150 26.29 1.81 -3.46
C THR A 150 26.03 3.31 -3.40
N GLY A 151 25.21 3.75 -2.45
CA GLY A 151 24.92 5.17 -2.27
C GLY A 151 23.75 5.45 -1.33
N ASN A 152 23.48 6.73 -1.18
CA ASN A 152 22.33 7.22 -0.44
C ASN A 152 21.13 7.34 -1.37
N ILE A 153 20.03 6.64 -1.07
CA ILE A 153 18.83 6.62 -1.87
C ILE A 153 17.70 7.30 -1.10
N PRO A 154 17.19 8.43 -1.61
CA PRO A 154 16.02 9.08 -1.00
C PRO A 154 14.78 8.20 -1.19
N VAL A 155 13.97 8.09 -0.14
CA VAL A 155 12.69 7.37 -0.14
C VAL A 155 11.58 8.39 -0.01
N THR A 156 10.90 8.65 -1.13
CA THR A 156 9.76 9.57 -1.20
C THR A 156 8.56 8.82 -1.76
N LEU A 157 7.52 8.72 -0.95
CA LEU A 157 6.22 8.19 -1.38
C LEU A 157 5.47 9.28 -2.13
N VAL A 158 4.60 8.88 -3.07
CA VAL A 158 3.61 9.78 -3.66
C VAL A 158 2.23 9.36 -3.16
N SER A 159 1.62 10.15 -2.29
CA SER A 159 0.30 9.89 -1.73
C SER A 159 -0.74 10.74 -2.43
N SER A 160 -1.60 10.12 -3.26
CA SER A 160 -2.64 10.82 -4.04
C SER A 160 -2.11 12.09 -4.74
N GLY A 161 -0.92 11.97 -5.35
CA GLY A 161 -0.25 13.06 -6.07
C GLY A 161 0.67 13.95 -5.24
N GLU A 162 0.75 13.78 -3.91
CA GLU A 162 1.61 14.58 -3.03
C GLU A 162 2.85 13.80 -2.57
N ASN A 163 3.99 14.47 -2.54
CA ASN A 163 5.27 13.88 -2.12
C ASN A 163 5.38 13.84 -0.59
N VAL A 164 5.63 12.66 -0.03
CA VAL A 164 5.88 12.43 1.40
C VAL A 164 7.24 11.79 1.56
N SER A 165 8.23 12.53 2.05
CA SER A 165 9.56 12.00 2.31
C SER A 165 9.55 11.09 3.53
N ALA A 166 10.10 9.88 3.38
CA ALA A 166 10.34 8.95 4.49
C ALA A 166 11.79 8.99 4.99
N GLY A 167 12.66 9.75 4.31
CA GLY A 167 14.07 9.87 4.62
C GLY A 167 14.99 9.31 3.54
N THR A 168 16.15 8.84 3.93
CA THR A 168 17.19 8.31 3.02
C THR A 168 17.72 7.00 3.58
N VAL A 169 17.85 5.99 2.72
CA VAL A 169 18.55 4.75 3.06
C VAL A 169 19.97 4.78 2.49
N GLN A 170 20.91 4.30 3.27
CA GLN A 170 22.22 3.92 2.75
C GLN A 170 22.08 2.54 2.10
N TYR A 171 22.43 2.42 0.85
CA TYR A 171 22.36 1.16 0.11
C TYR A 171 23.74 0.65 -0.25
N ASN A 172 23.96 -0.62 0.02
CA ASN A 172 25.17 -1.32 -0.41
C ASN A 172 24.77 -2.70 -0.95
N PRO A 173 24.68 -2.89 -2.28
CA PRO A 173 24.24 -4.15 -2.88
C PRO A 173 25.17 -5.32 -2.56
N GLN A 174 26.41 -5.05 -2.14
CA GLN A 174 27.38 -6.09 -1.76
C GLN A 174 27.30 -6.41 -0.25
N GLN A 175 26.56 -5.62 0.52
CA GLN A 175 26.32 -5.96 1.92
C GLN A 175 25.25 -7.01 2.00
N VAL A 176 25.66 -8.20 2.29
CA VAL A 176 24.77 -9.34 2.52
C VAL A 176 24.74 -9.58 4.01
N GLU A 177 23.58 -9.42 4.63
CA GLU A 177 23.43 -9.89 6.01
C GLU A 177 23.76 -11.36 6.08
N GLY A 178 24.70 -11.66 6.89
CA GLY A 178 25.29 -12.89 7.42
C GLY A 178 24.65 -14.24 7.21
N VAL A 179 23.70 -14.43 6.35
CA VAL A 179 23.02 -15.71 6.15
C VAL A 179 23.48 -16.35 4.84
N PRO A 180 24.16 -17.48 4.88
CA PRO A 180 24.65 -18.15 3.67
C PRO A 180 23.50 -18.68 2.77
N LEU A 181 22.30 -18.81 3.32
CA LEU A 181 21.13 -19.33 2.63
C LEU A 181 19.87 -18.62 3.14
N ILE A 182 19.07 -18.06 2.21
CA ILE A 182 17.72 -17.55 2.51
C ILE A 182 16.72 -18.23 1.58
N LYS A 183 15.66 -18.82 2.16
CA LYS A 183 14.50 -19.31 1.45
C LYS A 183 13.30 -18.44 1.75
N ALA A 184 12.66 -17.92 0.71
CA ALA A 184 11.39 -17.23 0.79
C ALA A 184 10.35 -17.97 -0.03
N GLY A 185 9.10 -17.99 0.43
CA GLY A 185 7.99 -18.61 -0.29
C GLY A 185 6.74 -17.74 -0.23
N TRP A 186 5.91 -17.80 -1.27
CA TRP A 186 4.62 -17.13 -1.33
C TRP A 186 3.65 -17.95 -2.17
N MET A 187 2.36 -17.79 -1.91
CA MET A 187 1.31 -18.41 -2.72
C MET A 187 1.05 -17.55 -3.95
N ASP A 188 0.76 -18.18 -5.08
CA ASP A 188 0.35 -17.49 -6.28
C ASP A 188 -0.90 -16.62 -6.01
N SER A 189 -0.98 -15.46 -6.65
CA SER A 189 -2.09 -14.53 -6.44
C SER A 189 -3.39 -14.97 -7.10
N ALA A 190 -3.30 -15.65 -8.24
CA ALA A 190 -4.43 -16.11 -9.03
C ALA A 190 -4.84 -17.53 -8.67
N ASP A 191 -3.88 -18.40 -8.37
CA ASP A 191 -4.12 -19.81 -8.00
C ASP A 191 -3.46 -20.13 -6.65
N LYS A 192 -4.28 -20.21 -5.62
CA LYS A 192 -3.82 -20.51 -4.24
C LYS A 192 -3.35 -21.93 -4.03
N THR A 193 -3.41 -22.80 -5.03
CA THR A 193 -2.83 -24.14 -5.01
C THR A 193 -1.35 -24.14 -5.43
N ILE A 194 -0.86 -23.03 -5.99
CA ILE A 194 0.52 -22.88 -6.46
C ILE A 194 1.33 -22.12 -5.42
N GLY A 195 2.40 -22.75 -4.91
CA GLY A 195 3.41 -22.13 -4.06
C GLY A 195 4.65 -21.77 -4.87
N HIS A 196 5.16 -20.56 -4.69
CA HIS A 196 6.42 -20.09 -5.27
C HIS A 196 7.50 -20.05 -4.21
N TYR A 197 8.71 -20.43 -4.58
CA TYR A 197 9.88 -20.37 -3.71
C TYR A 197 11.02 -19.64 -4.38
N LYS A 198 11.75 -18.89 -3.57
CA LYS A 198 13.03 -18.28 -3.96
C LYS A 198 14.07 -18.67 -2.95
N ILE A 199 15.14 -19.26 -3.43
CA ILE A 199 16.30 -19.63 -2.61
C ILE A 199 17.48 -18.78 -3.07
N ASN A 200 18.03 -17.97 -2.17
CA ASN A 200 19.25 -17.23 -2.40
C ASN A 200 20.39 -17.95 -1.67
N VAL A 201 21.39 -18.36 -2.41
CA VAL A 201 22.55 -19.07 -1.89
C VAL A 201 23.77 -18.17 -1.96
N ASN A 202 24.64 -18.28 -0.96
CA ASN A 202 25.92 -17.59 -0.89
C ASN A 202 25.81 -16.06 -1.09
N GLN A 203 24.90 -15.45 -0.38
CA GLN A 203 24.72 -13.99 -0.46
C GLN A 203 25.94 -13.20 0.01
N LYS A 204 26.84 -13.82 0.77
CA LYS A 204 28.10 -13.21 1.20
C LYS A 204 29.19 -13.26 0.14
N ASN A 205 28.95 -13.94 -0.98
CA ASN A 205 29.96 -14.19 -2.02
C ASN A 205 31.28 -14.77 -1.49
N GLU A 206 31.16 -15.67 -0.52
CA GLU A 206 32.28 -16.42 0.05
C GLU A 206 32.66 -17.55 -0.88
N GLU A 207 33.92 -18.02 -0.81
CA GLU A 207 34.33 -19.20 -1.54
C GLU A 207 33.59 -20.43 -0.99
N MET A 208 32.83 -21.12 -1.84
CA MET A 208 32.10 -22.33 -1.49
C MET A 208 32.70 -23.50 -2.26
N LYS A 209 33.19 -24.50 -1.51
CA LYS A 209 33.71 -25.71 -2.08
C LYS A 209 32.75 -26.86 -1.80
N ASP A 210 32.44 -27.63 -2.85
CA ASP A 210 31.57 -28.82 -2.78
C ASP A 210 30.20 -28.56 -2.13
N ALA A 211 29.59 -27.36 -2.41
CA ALA A 211 28.32 -26.97 -1.86
C ALA A 211 27.17 -27.82 -2.43
N VAL A 212 26.37 -28.40 -1.54
CA VAL A 212 25.13 -29.12 -1.88
C VAL A 212 23.94 -28.38 -1.31
N LEU A 213 22.94 -28.12 -2.14
CA LEU A 213 21.64 -27.56 -1.71
C LEU A 213 20.62 -28.70 -1.74
N GLU A 214 20.04 -28.99 -0.58
CA GLU A 214 18.94 -29.95 -0.45
C GLU A 214 17.71 -29.20 0.05
N ASP A 215 16.59 -29.35 -0.67
CA ASP A 215 15.30 -28.78 -0.30
C ASP A 215 14.23 -29.87 -0.25
N THR A 216 13.60 -30.05 0.90
CA THR A 216 12.60 -31.07 1.12
C THR A 216 11.24 -30.47 1.40
N LEU A 217 10.23 -30.87 0.63
CA LEU A 217 8.84 -30.51 0.90
C LEU A 217 8.28 -31.41 2.02
N LEU A 218 7.97 -30.79 3.16
CA LEU A 218 7.45 -31.52 4.32
C LEU A 218 5.92 -31.62 4.35
N THR A 219 5.24 -30.90 3.44
CA THR A 219 3.76 -30.89 3.39
C THR A 219 3.26 -32.01 2.48
N PRO A 220 2.46 -32.96 2.99
CA PRO A 220 1.85 -34.00 2.17
C PRO A 220 0.99 -33.40 1.06
N GLY A 221 1.13 -33.91 -0.17
CA GLY A 221 0.32 -33.46 -1.32
C GLY A 221 0.88 -32.27 -2.11
N MET A 222 2.04 -31.75 -1.78
CA MET A 222 2.81 -30.85 -2.65
C MET A 222 3.76 -31.67 -3.52
N ASN A 223 3.67 -31.50 -4.82
CA ASN A 223 4.54 -32.11 -5.85
C ASN A 223 5.36 -31.01 -6.53
#